data_66a1d34aae52b514fb05cb66d91f6832
#
_entry.id   66a1d34aae52b514fb05cb66d91f6832
#
_cell.length_a   1.000
_cell.length_b   1.000
_cell.length_c   1.000
_cell.angle_alpha   90.00
_cell.angle_beta   90.00
_cell.angle_gamma   90.00
#
_symmetry.space_group_name_H-M   'P 1'
#
loop_
_entity.id
_entity.type
_entity.pdbx_description
1 polymer ?
#
loop_
_entity_poly.entity_id
_entity_poly.type
_entity_poly.pdbx_seq_one_letter_code
_entity_poly.pdbx_strand_id
1 'polypeptide(L)'
;MEFSRQYLTRLAQESNFIKDTLEKVLRLSEILKFINSDVVFKDKLALKGGTAINLTAVELPRLSVDIDLDFTVNVDREELPEIKEKFKKRLTDYMWQEGYSLADSRDHFALTSFLFNYINNAGNRDNIKVEINFLDRCHVLPLEKKKILTKGIVEDFEVLTLNTIELYASKINALLSRATPRDLYDVNAMIENNVINDTELLRKCLVFYNAIGGDYDIQELDYKNVERLDYRKYKTQLKPVISKNDKFDIEKAKEKVLTYVKDLLV
;
A
#
# COMPACT_ATOMS: atom_id res chain seq x y z
N MET A 1 -17.97 -0.48 13.27
CA MET A 1 -17.96 0.34 12.02
C MET A 1 -18.94 -0.24 11.02
N GLU A 2 -19.99 0.51 10.65
CA GLU A 2 -21.05 0.04 9.74
C GLU A 2 -21.30 1.08 8.64
N PHE A 3 -21.42 0.61 7.39
CA PHE A 3 -21.82 1.42 6.24
C PHE A 3 -23.17 0.97 5.74
N SER A 4 -24.10 1.89 5.45
CA SER A 4 -25.42 1.50 4.94
C SER A 4 -25.31 0.88 3.54
N ARG A 5 -26.16 -0.12 3.26
CA ARG A 5 -26.21 -0.80 1.96
C ARG A 5 -26.51 0.16 0.81
N GLN A 6 -27.37 1.14 1.06
CA GLN A 6 -27.74 2.14 0.06
C GLN A 6 -26.54 3.04 -0.28
N TYR A 7 -25.81 3.51 0.73
CA TYR A 7 -24.61 4.32 0.55
C TYR A 7 -23.56 3.59 -0.28
N LEU A 8 -23.20 2.35 0.10
CA LEU A 8 -22.23 1.55 -0.63
C LEU A 8 -22.65 1.26 -2.08
N THR A 9 -23.95 1.02 -2.31
CA THR A 9 -24.47 0.75 -3.66
C THR A 9 -24.36 1.99 -4.54
N ARG A 10 -24.73 3.16 -4.03
CA ARG A 10 -24.59 4.43 -4.73
C ARG A 10 -23.12 4.71 -5.06
N LEU A 11 -22.25 4.61 -4.06
CA LEU A 11 -20.82 4.87 -4.22
C LEU A 11 -20.17 3.92 -5.25
N ALA A 12 -20.55 2.64 -5.25
CA ALA A 12 -20.07 1.66 -6.22
C ALA A 12 -20.57 1.94 -7.65
N GLN A 13 -21.76 2.49 -7.80
CA GLN A 13 -22.28 2.91 -9.10
C GLN A 13 -21.57 4.15 -9.63
N GLU A 14 -21.34 5.15 -8.79
CA GLU A 14 -20.67 6.40 -9.15
C GLU A 14 -19.18 6.16 -9.48
N SER A 15 -18.48 5.36 -8.69
CA SER A 15 -17.04 5.09 -8.84
C SER A 15 -16.71 3.95 -9.81
N ASN A 16 -17.71 3.13 -10.19
CA ASN A 16 -17.54 1.91 -11.01
C ASN A 16 -16.62 0.84 -10.41
N PHE A 17 -16.35 0.88 -9.11
CA PHE A 17 -15.63 -0.17 -8.40
C PHE A 17 -16.54 -1.31 -7.93
N ILE A 18 -15.94 -2.43 -7.54
CA ILE A 18 -16.65 -3.55 -6.90
C ILE A 18 -17.04 -3.13 -5.48
N LYS A 19 -18.32 -3.28 -5.13
CA LYS A 19 -18.89 -2.81 -3.86
C LYS A 19 -18.17 -3.37 -2.63
N ASP A 20 -17.88 -4.66 -2.60
CA ASP A 20 -17.25 -5.31 -1.43
C ASP A 20 -15.79 -4.83 -1.26
N THR A 21 -15.07 -4.66 -2.37
CA THR A 21 -13.71 -4.10 -2.34
C THR A 21 -13.73 -2.62 -1.91
N LEU A 22 -14.75 -1.87 -2.33
CA LEU A 22 -14.93 -0.47 -1.94
C LEU A 22 -15.23 -0.35 -0.43
N GLU A 23 -16.11 -1.20 0.11
CA GLU A 23 -16.36 -1.29 1.56
C GLU A 23 -15.05 -1.52 2.33
N LYS A 24 -14.21 -2.42 1.84
CA LYS A 24 -12.92 -2.72 2.45
C LYS A 24 -12.00 -1.49 2.50
N VAL A 25 -11.97 -0.69 1.43
CA VAL A 25 -11.20 0.56 1.39
C VAL A 25 -11.75 1.61 2.34
N LEU A 26 -13.06 1.74 2.47
CA LEU A 26 -13.67 2.64 3.46
C LEU A 26 -13.27 2.25 4.89
N ARG A 27 -13.35 0.95 5.21
CA ARG A 27 -12.94 0.42 6.53
C ARG A 27 -11.45 0.66 6.81
N LEU A 28 -10.61 0.39 5.81
CA LEU A 28 -9.17 0.64 5.85
C LEU A 28 -8.87 2.13 6.11
N SER A 29 -9.59 3.03 5.47
CA SER A 29 -9.42 4.47 5.64
C SER A 29 -9.76 4.93 7.05
N GLU A 30 -10.81 4.40 7.67
CA GLU A 30 -11.15 4.69 9.08
C GLU A 30 -10.07 4.16 10.05
N ILE A 31 -9.50 2.99 9.77
CA ILE A 31 -8.37 2.46 10.56
C ILE A 31 -7.14 3.36 10.41
N LEU A 32 -6.84 3.83 9.20
CA LEU A 32 -5.73 4.77 8.97
C LEU A 32 -5.97 6.12 9.67
N LYS A 33 -7.20 6.63 9.66
CA LYS A 33 -7.58 7.83 10.37
C LYS A 33 -7.35 7.67 11.89
N PHE A 34 -7.75 6.53 12.44
CA PHE A 34 -7.45 6.19 13.85
C PHE A 34 -5.94 6.15 14.10
N ILE A 35 -5.16 5.41 13.30
CA ILE A 35 -3.71 5.28 13.48
C ILE A 35 -3.01 6.65 13.44
N ASN A 36 -3.42 7.55 12.56
CA ASN A 36 -2.81 8.88 12.43
C ASN A 36 -3.29 9.90 13.49
N SER A 37 -4.35 9.60 14.24
CA SER A 37 -4.88 10.47 15.30
C SER A 37 -4.55 9.99 16.71
N ASP A 38 -4.38 8.69 16.93
CA ASP A 38 -4.19 8.09 18.25
C ASP A 38 -2.77 8.35 18.79
N VAL A 39 -2.68 8.75 20.04
CA VAL A 39 -1.42 9.14 20.72
C VAL A 39 -0.35 8.03 20.75
N VAL A 40 -0.77 6.78 20.67
CA VAL A 40 0.15 5.63 20.68
C VAL A 40 0.87 5.51 19.31
N PHE A 41 0.18 5.77 18.21
CA PHE A 41 0.67 5.55 16.84
C PHE A 41 1.09 6.82 16.11
N LYS A 42 0.44 7.94 16.42
CA LYS A 42 0.65 9.21 15.71
C LYS A 42 2.12 9.57 15.62
N ASP A 43 2.54 9.99 14.44
CA ASP A 43 3.92 10.39 14.10
C ASP A 43 4.99 9.29 14.31
N LYS A 44 4.57 8.02 14.50
CA LYS A 44 5.48 6.86 14.67
C LYS A 44 5.32 5.80 13.59
N LEU A 45 4.20 5.82 12.86
CA LEU A 45 3.91 4.87 11.80
C LEU A 45 3.69 5.62 10.49
N ALA A 46 4.52 5.35 9.49
CA ALA A 46 4.38 5.91 8.16
C ALA A 46 3.73 4.89 7.20
N LEU A 47 2.69 5.33 6.51
CA LEU A 47 2.03 4.52 5.48
C LEU A 47 2.96 4.30 4.30
N LYS A 48 3.01 3.05 3.81
CA LYS A 48 3.79 2.67 2.63
C LYS A 48 2.99 1.77 1.68
N GLY A 49 3.68 1.20 0.71
CA GLY A 49 3.12 0.21 -0.21
C GLY A 49 2.06 0.76 -1.16
N GLY A 50 1.24 -0.15 -1.66
CA GLY A 50 0.20 0.18 -2.64
C GLY A 50 -0.85 1.15 -2.09
N THR A 51 -1.18 1.06 -0.81
CA THR A 51 -2.17 1.92 -0.17
C THR A 51 -1.68 3.36 -0.10
N ALA A 52 -0.42 3.59 0.27
CA ALA A 52 0.17 4.93 0.23
C ALA A 52 0.13 5.53 -1.18
N ILE A 53 0.59 4.79 -2.20
CA ILE A 53 0.59 5.25 -3.59
C ILE A 53 -0.82 5.65 -4.04
N ASN A 54 -1.81 4.76 -3.83
CA ASN A 54 -3.16 4.97 -4.34
C ASN A 54 -3.96 6.03 -3.57
N LEU A 55 -3.61 6.29 -2.30
CA LEU A 55 -4.29 7.30 -1.50
C LEU A 55 -3.58 8.66 -1.49
N THR A 56 -2.27 8.74 -1.79
CA THR A 56 -1.51 9.98 -1.57
C THR A 56 -0.71 10.48 -2.78
N ALA A 57 -0.43 9.64 -3.76
CA ALA A 57 0.36 10.02 -4.93
C ALA A 57 -0.47 10.16 -6.21
N VAL A 58 -1.51 9.35 -6.34
CA VAL A 58 -2.44 9.36 -7.48
C VAL A 58 -3.86 9.25 -6.95
N GLU A 59 -4.82 9.87 -7.64
CA GLU A 59 -6.22 9.94 -7.19
C GLU A 59 -6.96 8.60 -7.34
N LEU A 60 -6.61 7.62 -6.52
CA LEU A 60 -7.26 6.33 -6.41
C LEU A 60 -7.50 5.63 -7.78
N PRO A 61 -6.45 5.42 -8.58
CA PRO A 61 -6.59 4.77 -9.89
C PRO A 61 -7.04 3.31 -9.73
N ARG A 62 -6.69 2.68 -8.61
CA ARG A 62 -7.21 1.39 -8.16
C ARG A 62 -7.43 1.36 -6.65
N LEU A 63 -8.21 0.42 -6.21
CA LEU A 63 -8.38 0.15 -4.78
C LEU A 63 -7.15 -0.61 -4.22
N SER A 64 -6.71 -0.24 -3.02
CA SER A 64 -5.73 -1.01 -2.24
C SER A 64 -6.40 -1.48 -0.95
N VAL A 65 -6.11 -2.70 -0.53
CA VAL A 65 -6.92 -3.43 0.45
C VAL A 65 -6.14 -3.91 1.69
N ASP A 66 -4.85 -3.55 1.76
CA ASP A 66 -3.95 -3.88 2.85
C ASP A 66 -3.38 -2.60 3.46
N ILE A 67 -3.04 -2.60 4.75
CA ILE A 67 -2.36 -1.50 5.44
C ILE A 67 -0.92 -1.93 5.70
N ASP A 68 0.02 -1.30 5.01
CA ASP A 68 1.45 -1.50 5.19
C ASP A 68 2.06 -0.26 5.84
N LEU A 69 2.73 -0.43 6.98
CA LEU A 69 3.29 0.65 7.80
C LEU A 69 4.76 0.39 8.11
N ASP A 70 5.58 1.45 8.12
CA ASP A 70 6.91 1.42 8.69
C ASP A 70 6.90 2.12 10.05
N PHE A 71 7.53 1.46 11.05
CA PHE A 71 7.85 2.11 12.31
C PHE A 71 9.06 3.02 12.11
N THR A 72 8.89 4.31 12.39
CA THR A 72 9.83 5.36 11.96
C THR A 72 10.65 5.96 13.10
N VAL A 73 10.44 5.47 14.32
CA VAL A 73 11.16 6.01 15.48
C VAL A 73 12.46 5.22 15.70
N ASN A 74 13.55 5.92 15.88
CA ASN A 74 14.82 5.29 16.27
C ASN A 74 14.80 5.01 17.76
N VAL A 75 14.74 3.74 18.12
CA VAL A 75 14.73 3.24 19.51
C VAL A 75 15.74 2.12 19.64
N ASP A 76 16.22 1.88 20.86
CA ASP A 76 17.10 0.77 21.14
C ASP A 76 16.39 -0.57 20.99
N ARG A 77 17.18 -1.62 20.74
CA ARG A 77 16.64 -2.96 20.48
C ARG A 77 15.87 -3.52 21.68
N GLU A 78 16.29 -3.13 22.88
CA GLU A 78 15.71 -3.56 24.15
C GLU A 78 14.32 -2.94 24.40
N GLU A 79 14.03 -1.76 23.84
CA GLU A 79 12.74 -1.07 23.99
C GLU A 79 11.67 -1.59 23.02
N LEU A 80 12.13 -2.18 21.90
CA LEU A 80 11.24 -2.57 20.82
C LEU A 80 10.14 -3.57 21.22
N PRO A 81 10.37 -4.59 22.05
CA PRO A 81 9.34 -5.52 22.49
C PRO A 81 8.18 -4.84 23.23
N GLU A 82 8.49 -3.89 24.12
CA GLU A 82 7.46 -3.14 24.87
C GLU A 82 6.60 -2.28 23.93
N ILE A 83 7.25 -1.60 22.96
CA ILE A 83 6.56 -0.80 21.94
C ILE A 83 5.62 -1.67 21.11
N LYS A 84 6.08 -2.83 20.65
CA LYS A 84 5.28 -3.78 19.88
C LYS A 84 4.05 -4.26 20.66
N GLU A 85 4.22 -4.65 21.92
CA GLU A 85 3.10 -5.07 22.77
C GLU A 85 2.10 -3.94 23.00
N LYS A 86 2.55 -2.72 23.20
CA LYS A 86 1.70 -1.53 23.32
C LYS A 86 0.92 -1.26 22.03
N PHE A 87 1.56 -1.38 20.87
CA PHE A 87 0.91 -1.22 19.56
C PHE A 87 -0.11 -2.33 19.32
N LYS A 88 0.26 -3.58 19.55
CA LYS A 88 -0.62 -4.73 19.42
C LYS A 88 -1.87 -4.59 20.28
N LYS A 89 -1.69 -4.30 21.57
CA LYS A 89 -2.80 -4.11 22.51
C LYS A 89 -3.73 -2.98 22.03
N ARG A 90 -3.18 -1.80 21.73
CA ARG A 90 -3.98 -0.62 21.35
C ARG A 90 -4.74 -0.84 20.04
N LEU A 91 -4.08 -1.43 19.04
CA LEU A 91 -4.72 -1.74 17.77
C LEU A 91 -5.83 -2.78 17.94
N THR A 92 -5.57 -3.86 18.68
CA THR A 92 -6.55 -4.92 18.93
C THR A 92 -7.76 -4.39 19.69
N ASP A 93 -7.55 -3.55 20.71
CA ASP A 93 -8.63 -2.92 21.49
C ASP A 93 -9.52 -2.05 20.59
N TYR A 94 -8.94 -1.21 19.75
CA TYR A 94 -9.69 -0.40 18.78
C TYR A 94 -10.47 -1.27 17.79
N MET A 95 -9.80 -2.24 17.18
CA MET A 95 -10.43 -3.12 16.19
C MET A 95 -11.60 -3.90 16.80
N TRP A 96 -11.46 -4.36 18.04
CA TRP A 96 -12.55 -5.04 18.75
C TRP A 96 -13.74 -4.10 19.01
N GLN A 97 -13.50 -2.86 19.44
CA GLN A 97 -14.56 -1.84 19.63
C GLN A 97 -15.31 -1.55 18.32
N GLU A 98 -14.61 -1.59 17.18
CA GLU A 98 -15.20 -1.37 15.85
C GLU A 98 -15.85 -2.63 15.25
N GLY A 99 -15.93 -3.72 16.01
CA GLY A 99 -16.63 -4.96 15.60
C GLY A 99 -15.79 -5.92 14.75
N TYR A 100 -14.46 -5.81 14.80
CA TYR A 100 -13.55 -6.77 14.19
C TYR A 100 -13.12 -7.84 15.19
N SER A 101 -12.75 -9.00 14.69
CA SER A 101 -12.12 -10.07 15.48
C SER A 101 -10.72 -10.38 14.95
N LEU A 102 -9.74 -10.48 15.84
CA LEU A 102 -8.39 -10.90 15.47
C LEU A 102 -8.42 -12.37 15.04
N ALA A 103 -8.10 -12.65 13.78
CA ALA A 103 -8.07 -14.00 13.22
C ALA A 103 -6.68 -14.63 13.29
N ASP A 104 -5.62 -13.84 13.05
CA ASP A 104 -4.24 -14.27 13.11
C ASP A 104 -3.35 -13.09 13.49
N SER A 105 -2.26 -13.37 14.20
CA SER A 105 -1.23 -12.40 14.51
C SER A 105 0.13 -13.09 14.48
N ARG A 106 1.03 -12.58 13.66
CA ARG A 106 2.40 -13.07 13.55
C ARG A 106 3.35 -11.98 13.96
N ASP A 107 4.15 -12.26 14.96
CA ASP A 107 5.16 -11.33 15.45
C ASP A 107 6.56 -11.91 15.21
N HIS A 108 7.26 -11.32 14.25
CA HIS A 108 8.65 -11.58 13.95
C HIS A 108 9.47 -10.35 14.31
N PHE A 109 10.78 -10.50 14.48
CA PHE A 109 11.67 -9.39 14.83
C PHE A 109 11.46 -8.17 13.91
N ALA A 110 11.40 -8.40 12.60
CA ALA A 110 11.32 -7.35 11.60
C ALA A 110 9.87 -6.89 11.30
N LEU A 111 8.88 -7.77 11.47
CA LEU A 111 7.52 -7.56 10.97
C LEU A 111 6.50 -8.10 11.96
N THR A 112 5.52 -7.27 12.30
CA THR A 112 4.28 -7.72 12.98
C THR A 112 3.13 -7.63 11.99
N SER A 113 2.40 -8.74 11.81
CA SER A 113 1.26 -8.82 10.91
C SER A 113 0.00 -9.19 11.69
N PHE A 114 -1.11 -8.52 11.40
CA PHE A 114 -2.43 -8.76 11.98
C PHE A 114 -3.42 -9.04 10.86
N LEU A 115 -4.26 -10.05 11.05
CA LEU A 115 -5.40 -10.33 10.20
C LEU A 115 -6.68 -10.18 11.04
N PHE A 116 -7.48 -9.18 10.71
CA PHE A 116 -8.76 -8.89 11.38
C PHE A 116 -9.93 -9.27 10.48
N ASN A 117 -10.84 -10.11 11.02
CA ASN A 117 -12.07 -10.47 10.31
C ASN A 117 -13.21 -9.51 10.66
N TYR A 118 -14.11 -9.33 9.71
CA TYR A 118 -15.38 -8.65 9.88
C TYR A 118 -16.46 -9.29 9.00
N ILE A 119 -17.71 -8.95 9.24
CA ILE A 119 -18.82 -9.30 8.34
C ILE A 119 -19.09 -8.09 7.45
N ASN A 120 -19.00 -8.27 6.13
CA ASN A 120 -19.24 -7.21 5.17
C ASN A 120 -20.74 -6.92 5.01
N ASN A 121 -21.08 -5.87 4.30
CA ASN A 121 -22.46 -5.45 4.08
C ASN A 121 -23.33 -6.48 3.30
N ALA A 122 -22.70 -7.43 2.59
CA ALA A 122 -23.36 -8.55 1.94
C ALA A 122 -23.60 -9.75 2.89
N GLY A 123 -23.13 -9.68 4.15
CA GLY A 123 -23.22 -10.75 5.13
C GLY A 123 -22.10 -11.78 5.03
N ASN A 124 -21.10 -11.55 4.19
CA ASN A 124 -19.97 -12.46 4.03
C ASN A 124 -18.83 -12.09 4.99
N ARG A 125 -18.09 -13.11 5.41
CA ARG A 125 -16.84 -12.91 6.16
C ARG A 125 -15.77 -12.38 5.22
N ASP A 126 -15.12 -11.28 5.60
CA ASP A 126 -13.96 -10.70 4.93
C ASP A 126 -12.92 -10.29 5.98
N ASN A 127 -11.77 -9.81 5.55
CA ASN A 127 -10.67 -9.47 6.44
C ASN A 127 -9.95 -8.19 6.02
N ILE A 128 -9.26 -7.57 6.98
CA ILE A 128 -8.27 -6.50 6.77
C ILE A 128 -6.95 -6.97 7.34
N LYS A 129 -5.91 -6.83 6.54
CA LYS A 129 -4.53 -7.10 6.93
C LYS A 129 -3.85 -5.78 7.29
N VAL A 130 -3.17 -5.75 8.44
CA VAL A 130 -2.32 -4.64 8.88
C VAL A 130 -0.93 -5.20 9.14
N GLU A 131 0.08 -4.64 8.50
CA GLU A 131 1.49 -5.00 8.69
C GLU A 131 2.27 -3.79 9.18
N ILE A 132 3.11 -4.00 10.19
CA ILE A 132 4.02 -2.99 10.73
C ILE A 132 5.43 -3.54 10.62
N ASN A 133 6.24 -2.91 9.79
CA ASN A 133 7.67 -3.22 9.65
C ASN A 133 8.46 -2.41 10.68
N PHE A 134 9.30 -3.11 11.43
CA PHE A 134 10.16 -2.52 12.47
C PHE A 134 11.65 -2.53 12.09
N LEU A 135 11.99 -3.05 10.91
CA LEU A 135 13.35 -3.10 10.41
C LEU A 135 13.73 -1.83 9.64
N ASP A 136 12.88 -1.43 8.68
CA ASP A 136 13.10 -0.29 7.80
C ASP A 136 12.72 1.01 8.50
N ARG A 137 13.52 1.41 9.52
CA ARG A 137 13.28 2.61 10.32
C ARG A 137 13.91 3.87 9.76
N CYS A 138 14.86 3.69 8.82
CA CYS A 138 15.55 4.79 8.16
C CYS A 138 15.06 4.93 6.72
N HIS A 139 14.75 6.15 6.32
CA HIS A 139 14.32 6.51 4.97
C HIS A 139 15.35 7.42 4.32
N VAL A 140 15.43 7.41 3.00
CA VAL A 140 16.37 8.26 2.23
C VAL A 140 15.91 9.70 2.26
N LEU A 141 14.60 9.92 2.20
CA LEU A 141 13.96 11.23 2.15
C LEU A 141 13.12 11.47 3.41
N PRO A 142 12.87 12.74 3.77
CA PRO A 142 11.96 13.05 4.88
C PRO A 142 10.57 12.46 4.66
N LEU A 143 9.97 11.98 5.75
CA LEU A 143 8.56 11.58 5.77
C LEU A 143 7.66 12.80 5.51
N GLU A 144 6.50 12.56 4.93
CA GLU A 144 5.55 13.60 4.56
C GLU A 144 4.19 13.37 5.22
N LYS A 145 3.51 14.46 5.62
CA LYS A 145 2.09 14.43 5.95
C LYS A 145 1.32 14.81 4.69
N LYS A 146 0.50 13.89 4.20
CA LYS A 146 -0.28 14.08 2.98
C LYS A 146 -1.76 13.88 3.23
N LYS A 147 -2.57 14.73 2.61
CA LYS A 147 -4.02 14.49 2.47
C LYS A 147 -4.24 13.30 1.57
N ILE A 148 -5.25 12.51 1.90
CA ILE A 148 -5.68 11.42 1.02
C ILE A 148 -6.41 11.97 -0.20
N LEU A 149 -6.21 11.31 -1.36
CA LEU A 149 -6.77 11.68 -2.66
C LEU A 149 -7.75 10.59 -3.11
N THR A 150 -9.03 10.74 -2.81
CA THR A 150 -10.02 9.67 -3.02
C THR A 150 -11.22 10.07 -3.90
N LYS A 151 -11.17 11.23 -4.53
CA LYS A 151 -12.30 11.75 -5.33
C LYS A 151 -13.62 11.80 -4.55
N GLY A 152 -13.56 12.07 -3.24
CA GLY A 152 -14.72 12.13 -2.36
C GLY A 152 -15.29 10.76 -1.94
N ILE A 153 -14.60 9.67 -2.22
CA ILE A 153 -14.99 8.32 -1.76
C ILE A 153 -14.84 8.19 -0.24
N VAL A 154 -13.79 8.80 0.32
CA VAL A 154 -13.50 8.82 1.75
C VAL A 154 -13.46 10.27 2.22
N GLU A 155 -13.82 10.51 3.48
CA GLU A 155 -13.64 11.82 4.12
C GLU A 155 -12.16 12.22 4.16
N ASP A 156 -11.87 13.50 3.96
CA ASP A 156 -10.51 14.01 3.96
C ASP A 156 -9.83 13.89 5.33
N PHE A 157 -8.66 13.31 5.37
CA PHE A 157 -7.76 13.32 6.51
C PHE A 157 -6.30 13.26 6.04
N GLU A 158 -5.36 13.45 6.95
CA GLU A 158 -3.94 13.37 6.65
C GLU A 158 -3.33 12.08 7.18
N VAL A 159 -2.37 11.53 6.44
CA VAL A 159 -1.55 10.39 6.85
C VAL A 159 -0.08 10.75 6.84
N LEU A 160 0.67 10.24 7.81
CA LEU A 160 2.12 10.19 7.70
C LEU A 160 2.49 9.10 6.69
N THR A 161 3.32 9.42 5.71
CA THR A 161 3.71 8.51 4.63
C THR A 161 5.15 8.72 4.20
N LEU A 162 5.72 7.73 3.52
CA LEU A 162 6.99 7.89 2.84
C LEU A 162 6.86 8.94 1.73
N ASN A 163 7.98 9.57 1.38
CA ASN A 163 8.06 10.45 0.23
C ASN A 163 7.64 9.71 -1.06
N THR A 164 6.96 10.40 -1.97
CA THR A 164 6.43 9.79 -3.21
C THR A 164 7.53 9.13 -4.05
N ILE A 165 8.72 9.70 -4.10
CA ILE A 165 9.85 9.12 -4.85
C ILE A 165 10.27 7.78 -4.23
N GLU A 166 10.35 7.69 -2.90
CA GLU A 166 10.67 6.44 -2.21
C GLU A 166 9.58 5.38 -2.37
N LEU A 167 8.31 5.79 -2.31
CA LEU A 167 7.18 4.89 -2.58
C LEU A 167 7.31 4.22 -3.94
N TYR A 168 7.63 5.00 -4.98
CA TYR A 168 7.78 4.45 -6.32
C TYR A 168 9.08 3.70 -6.55
N ALA A 169 10.19 4.11 -5.91
CA ALA A 169 11.43 3.35 -5.93
C ALA A 169 11.23 1.94 -5.34
N SER A 170 10.60 1.86 -4.17
CA SER A 170 10.22 0.59 -3.54
C SER A 170 9.24 -0.21 -4.42
N LYS A 171 8.30 0.46 -5.11
CA LYS A 171 7.34 -0.17 -6.01
C LYS A 171 8.01 -0.74 -7.27
N ILE A 172 8.97 -0.02 -7.86
CA ILE A 172 9.76 -0.50 -9.00
C ILE A 172 10.60 -1.71 -8.57
N ASN A 173 11.27 -1.64 -7.42
CA ASN A 173 12.03 -2.76 -6.87
C ASN A 173 11.13 -4.01 -6.68
N ALA A 174 9.95 -3.84 -6.09
CA ALA A 174 8.98 -4.93 -5.92
C ALA A 174 8.49 -5.50 -7.26
N LEU A 175 8.28 -4.65 -8.27
CA LEU A 175 7.90 -5.09 -9.62
C LEU A 175 8.99 -5.96 -10.25
N LEU A 176 10.25 -5.57 -10.15
CA LEU A 176 11.38 -6.32 -10.71
C LEU A 176 11.61 -7.64 -9.97
N SER A 177 11.40 -7.67 -8.65
CA SER A 177 11.62 -8.86 -7.82
C SER A 177 10.51 -9.92 -7.99
N ARG A 178 9.22 -9.51 -7.93
CA ARG A 178 8.08 -10.44 -7.85
C ARG A 178 7.08 -10.36 -9.00
N ALA A 179 7.14 -9.31 -9.80
CA ALA A 179 6.32 -9.06 -10.99
C ALA A 179 4.83 -9.35 -10.79
N THR A 180 4.14 -8.56 -9.95
CA THR A 180 2.69 -8.68 -9.82
C THR A 180 1.95 -7.71 -10.75
N PRO A 181 0.74 -8.04 -11.23
CA PRO A 181 -0.06 -7.12 -12.06
C PRO A 181 -0.39 -5.79 -11.36
N ARG A 182 -0.53 -5.78 -10.02
CA ARG A 182 -0.76 -4.55 -9.26
C ARG A 182 0.49 -3.66 -9.25
N ASP A 183 1.68 -4.24 -9.14
CA ASP A 183 2.92 -3.46 -9.17
C ASP A 183 3.14 -2.86 -10.57
N LEU A 184 2.88 -3.62 -11.64
CA LEU A 184 2.91 -3.11 -13.01
C LEU A 184 1.92 -1.97 -13.24
N TYR A 185 0.69 -2.11 -12.74
CA TYR A 185 -0.35 -1.08 -12.83
C TYR A 185 0.07 0.21 -12.12
N ASP A 186 0.58 0.12 -10.88
CA ASP A 186 1.03 1.28 -10.10
C ASP A 186 2.19 2.02 -10.79
N VAL A 187 3.18 1.30 -11.32
CA VAL A 187 4.31 1.91 -12.03
C VAL A 187 3.86 2.52 -13.37
N ASN A 188 2.98 1.86 -14.12
CA ASN A 188 2.41 2.43 -15.34
C ASN A 188 1.62 3.71 -15.06
N ALA A 189 0.80 3.73 -14.01
CA ALA A 189 0.06 4.92 -13.60
C ALA A 189 0.99 6.08 -13.19
N MET A 190 2.11 5.79 -12.52
CA MET A 190 3.14 6.77 -12.21
C MET A 190 3.68 7.46 -13.50
N ILE A 191 4.02 6.64 -14.48
CA ILE A 191 4.58 7.13 -15.75
C ILE A 191 3.53 7.96 -16.51
N GLU A 192 2.30 7.46 -16.62
CA GLU A 192 1.22 8.14 -17.35
C GLU A 192 0.82 9.48 -16.73
N ASN A 193 0.89 9.61 -15.41
CA ASN A 193 0.55 10.83 -14.70
C ASN A 193 1.75 11.75 -14.43
N ASN A 194 2.95 11.42 -14.93
CA ASN A 194 4.19 12.17 -14.71
C ASN A 194 4.41 12.51 -13.22
N VAL A 195 4.19 11.54 -12.33
CA VAL A 195 4.22 11.76 -10.88
C VAL A 195 5.63 12.10 -10.40
N ILE A 196 6.66 11.60 -11.07
CA ILE A 196 8.07 11.76 -10.69
C ILE A 196 8.74 12.74 -11.64
N ASN A 197 9.24 13.85 -11.10
CA ASN A 197 9.97 14.86 -11.84
C ASN A 197 11.50 14.76 -11.68
N ASP A 198 11.97 14.06 -10.63
CA ASP A 198 13.40 13.86 -10.36
C ASP A 198 13.75 12.38 -10.52
N THR A 199 14.13 12.01 -11.73
CA THR A 199 14.50 10.64 -12.10
C THR A 199 15.84 10.22 -11.51
N GLU A 200 16.77 11.18 -11.28
CA GLU A 200 18.03 10.89 -10.63
C GLU A 200 17.84 10.50 -9.17
N LEU A 201 16.99 11.22 -8.45
CA LEU A 201 16.65 10.90 -7.06
C LEU A 201 15.87 9.59 -6.97
N LEU A 202 14.95 9.33 -7.92
CA LEU A 202 14.25 8.06 -8.02
C LEU A 202 15.23 6.89 -8.19
N ARG A 203 16.23 7.05 -9.06
CA ARG A 203 17.29 6.05 -9.26
C ARG A 203 18.08 5.79 -7.98
N LYS A 204 18.49 6.83 -7.25
CA LYS A 204 19.20 6.72 -5.97
C LYS A 204 18.38 5.96 -4.93
N CYS A 205 17.10 6.27 -4.81
CA CYS A 205 16.19 5.55 -3.92
C CYS A 205 15.99 4.09 -4.36
N LEU A 206 15.89 3.81 -5.67
CA LEU A 206 15.79 2.45 -6.19
C LEU A 206 17.03 1.61 -5.85
N VAL A 207 18.23 2.17 -6.01
CA VAL A 207 19.48 1.54 -5.60
C VAL A 207 19.49 1.20 -4.11
N PHE A 208 19.07 2.15 -3.27
CA PHE A 208 18.98 1.95 -1.83
C PHE A 208 18.01 0.81 -1.48
N TYR A 209 16.78 0.82 -2.00
CA TYR A 209 15.78 -0.22 -1.71
C TYR A 209 16.15 -1.59 -2.26
N ASN A 210 16.86 -1.65 -3.38
CA ASN A 210 17.42 -2.89 -3.89
C ASN A 210 18.49 -3.45 -2.95
N ALA A 211 19.41 -2.61 -2.49
CA ALA A 211 20.49 -3.01 -1.60
C ALA A 211 20.01 -3.53 -0.23
N ILE A 212 19.02 -2.85 0.40
CA ILE A 212 18.47 -3.31 1.69
C ILE A 212 17.55 -4.54 1.53
N GLY A 213 17.01 -4.79 0.35
CA GLY A 213 16.21 -5.98 0.03
C GLY A 213 17.04 -7.27 -0.09
N GLY A 214 18.37 -7.17 -0.04
CA GLY A 214 19.29 -8.32 -0.14
C GLY A 214 19.76 -8.65 -1.54
N ASP A 215 19.29 -7.94 -2.56
CA ASP A 215 19.74 -8.05 -3.94
C ASP A 215 20.87 -7.04 -4.18
N TYR A 216 22.09 -7.45 -3.90
CA TYR A 216 23.28 -6.57 -3.87
C TYR A 216 23.77 -6.14 -5.26
N ASP A 217 23.29 -6.76 -6.33
CA ASP A 217 23.69 -6.44 -7.70
C ASP A 217 22.53 -5.90 -8.51
N ILE A 218 22.52 -4.58 -8.73
CA ILE A 218 21.49 -3.89 -9.53
C ILE A 218 21.56 -4.33 -11.00
N GLN A 219 22.70 -4.81 -11.49
CA GLN A 219 22.83 -5.31 -12.85
C GLN A 219 22.09 -6.64 -13.04
N GLU A 220 21.80 -7.35 -11.93
CA GLU A 220 20.96 -8.55 -11.91
C GLU A 220 19.45 -8.27 -11.77
N LEU A 221 19.01 -7.01 -11.76
CA LEU A 221 17.58 -6.71 -11.79
C LEU A 221 16.93 -7.41 -12.99
N ASP A 222 16.23 -8.51 -12.70
CA ASP A 222 15.75 -9.42 -13.73
C ASP A 222 14.47 -8.90 -14.38
N TYR A 223 14.64 -8.10 -15.44
CA TYR A 223 13.55 -7.64 -16.30
C TYR A 223 12.68 -8.79 -16.84
N LYS A 224 13.21 -10.01 -16.91
CA LYS A 224 12.48 -11.20 -17.34
C LYS A 224 11.29 -11.51 -16.48
N ASN A 225 11.32 -11.13 -15.18
CA ASN A 225 10.17 -11.29 -14.30
C ASN A 225 8.96 -10.48 -14.81
N VAL A 226 9.19 -9.26 -15.27
CA VAL A 226 8.13 -8.41 -15.83
C VAL A 226 7.67 -8.94 -17.20
N GLU A 227 8.60 -9.37 -18.06
CA GLU A 227 8.30 -9.95 -19.36
C GLU A 227 7.42 -11.21 -19.24
N ARG A 228 7.67 -12.04 -18.21
CA ARG A 228 6.95 -13.29 -17.94
C ARG A 228 5.68 -13.14 -17.11
N LEU A 229 5.28 -11.90 -16.79
CA LEU A 229 4.10 -11.65 -15.94
C LEU A 229 2.86 -12.35 -16.52
N ASP A 230 2.25 -13.22 -15.69
CA ASP A 230 1.17 -14.11 -16.11
C ASP A 230 -0.18 -13.38 -16.19
N TYR A 231 -0.82 -13.42 -17.36
CA TYR A 231 -2.15 -12.86 -17.57
C TYR A 231 -3.23 -13.47 -16.66
N ARG A 232 -3.07 -14.71 -16.18
CA ARG A 232 -4.00 -15.32 -15.22
C ARG A 232 -4.02 -14.57 -13.90
N LYS A 233 -2.87 -14.08 -13.46
CA LYS A 233 -2.77 -13.23 -12.24
C LYS A 233 -3.50 -11.88 -12.40
N TYR A 234 -3.60 -11.34 -13.60
CA TYR A 234 -4.39 -10.13 -13.88
C TYR A 234 -5.84 -10.29 -13.44
N LYS A 235 -6.51 -11.39 -13.83
CA LYS A 235 -7.92 -11.64 -13.51
C LYS A 235 -8.18 -11.75 -12.01
N THR A 236 -7.25 -12.32 -11.26
CA THR A 236 -7.41 -12.60 -9.82
C THR A 236 -6.89 -11.49 -8.92
N GLN A 237 -5.83 -10.80 -9.31
CA GLN A 237 -5.14 -9.84 -8.45
C GLN A 237 -5.43 -8.37 -8.80
N LEU A 238 -5.59 -8.02 -10.08
CA LEU A 238 -5.77 -6.64 -10.50
C LEU A 238 -7.23 -6.32 -10.83
N LYS A 239 -7.89 -7.14 -11.64
CA LYS A 239 -9.29 -6.89 -12.06
C LYS A 239 -10.27 -6.62 -10.92
N PRO A 240 -10.20 -7.24 -9.75
CA PRO A 240 -11.08 -6.93 -8.63
C PRO A 240 -10.88 -5.57 -7.97
N VAL A 241 -9.75 -4.91 -8.23
CA VAL A 241 -9.36 -3.66 -7.56
C VAL A 241 -9.30 -2.44 -8.48
N ILE A 242 -9.46 -2.61 -9.80
CA ILE A 242 -9.58 -1.51 -10.75
C ILE A 242 -11.06 -1.21 -11.06
N SER A 243 -11.33 0.00 -11.58
CA SER A 243 -12.67 0.36 -12.07
C SER A 243 -13.12 -0.61 -13.17
N LYS A 244 -14.43 -0.91 -13.23
CA LYS A 244 -15.00 -1.76 -14.30
C LYS A 244 -14.84 -1.15 -15.68
N ASN A 245 -14.66 0.17 -15.74
CA ASN A 245 -14.47 0.91 -16.99
C ASN A 245 -13.00 1.03 -17.39
N ASP A 246 -12.09 0.57 -16.53
CA ASP A 246 -10.65 0.61 -16.81
C ASP A 246 -10.31 -0.41 -17.92
N LYS A 247 -9.71 0.10 -18.99
CA LYS A 247 -9.26 -0.68 -20.15
C LYS A 247 -7.75 -0.93 -20.10
N PHE A 248 -7.24 -1.25 -18.92
CA PHE A 248 -5.81 -1.52 -18.75
C PHE A 248 -5.32 -2.63 -19.68
N ASP A 249 -4.37 -2.26 -20.54
CA ASP A 249 -3.69 -3.15 -21.47
C ASP A 249 -2.34 -3.56 -20.87
N ILE A 250 -2.26 -4.80 -20.43
CA ILE A 250 -1.09 -5.32 -19.71
C ILE A 250 0.16 -5.38 -20.62
N GLU A 251 0.01 -5.67 -21.91
CA GLU A 251 1.15 -5.78 -22.82
C GLU A 251 1.74 -4.40 -23.14
N LYS A 252 0.88 -3.41 -23.40
CA LYS A 252 1.33 -2.02 -23.56
C LYS A 252 1.96 -1.45 -22.29
N ALA A 253 1.41 -1.79 -21.13
CA ALA A 253 1.97 -1.37 -19.85
C ALA A 253 3.35 -2.01 -19.61
N LYS A 254 3.53 -3.30 -19.92
CA LYS A 254 4.83 -3.97 -19.85
C LYS A 254 5.87 -3.27 -20.72
N GLU A 255 5.57 -3.03 -22.00
CA GLU A 255 6.48 -2.38 -22.93
C GLU A 255 6.90 -0.99 -22.43
N LYS A 256 5.91 -0.15 -22.03
CA LYS A 256 6.15 1.19 -21.50
C LYS A 256 7.02 1.17 -20.24
N VAL A 257 6.66 0.32 -19.26
CA VAL A 257 7.36 0.24 -17.98
C VAL A 257 8.77 -0.31 -18.16
N LEU A 258 8.96 -1.34 -19.00
CA LEU A 258 10.30 -1.89 -19.28
C LEU A 258 11.21 -0.84 -19.94
N THR A 259 10.70 -0.06 -20.89
CA THR A 259 11.46 1.04 -21.51
C THR A 259 11.86 2.07 -20.45
N TYR A 260 10.89 2.54 -19.65
CA TYR A 260 11.16 3.51 -18.58
C TYR A 260 12.19 3.03 -17.55
N VAL A 261 12.08 1.78 -17.09
CA VAL A 261 13.00 1.25 -16.08
C VAL A 261 14.39 1.03 -16.66
N LYS A 262 14.51 0.58 -17.93
CA LYS A 262 15.79 0.47 -18.61
C LYS A 262 16.48 1.83 -18.72
N ASP A 263 15.76 2.85 -19.12
CA ASP A 263 16.30 4.22 -19.23
C ASP A 263 16.67 4.79 -17.85
N LEU A 264 15.92 4.45 -16.80
CA LEU A 264 16.22 4.87 -15.43
C LEU A 264 17.54 4.30 -14.90
N LEU A 265 17.95 3.11 -15.35
CA LEU A 265 19.13 2.41 -14.84
C LEU A 265 20.41 2.65 -15.65
N VAL A 266 20.32 3.31 -16.78
CA VAL A 266 21.47 3.77 -17.58
C VAL A 266 21.98 5.10 -17.04
#